data_1429edbff1ba6a70f25d4abc45ce7ed1
#
_entry.id   1429edbff1ba6a70f25d4abc45ce7ed1
#
_cell.length_a   1.000
_cell.length_b   1.000
_cell.length_c   1.000
_cell.angle_alpha   90.00
_cell.angle_beta   90.00
_cell.angle_gamma   90.00
#
_symmetry.space_group_name_H-M   'P 1'
#
loop_
_entity.id
_entity.type
_entity.pdbx_description
1 polymer ?
#
loop_
_entity_poly.entity_id
_entity_poly.type
_entity_poly.pdbx_seq_one_letter_code
_entity_poly.pdbx_strand_id
1 'polypeptide(L)'
;YFFYGFLLGLGGTGNSFVALTPIISNWFESRRGLALSIMSTGTSLGQLFLIPVFAFLVEMVTWRTALLYIGILFALTILPISFFVIKDRFSNNSQDPNDKNTDKIQKIPFPYDIPWVECLHKKPFILLASSFFTCGFTVTVITVHWIPFATDLNFSATTAALAFAVGGGLNTIGTLIVGPLSDKLGRKVPLSMVYALRSLGFILFVLYKNEYTLWATPLIIGLTWIATVPLTSALTVDFFGSKNVAILFGLITLSHQLGAGLSAWLCGYI
;
A
#
# COMPACT_ATOMS: atom_id res chain seq x y z
N TYR A 1 20.24 -5.28 -14.34
CA TYR A 1 19.30 -5.98 -13.45
C TYR A 1 19.75 -5.94 -11.99
N PHE A 2 21.04 -6.24 -11.66
CA PHE A 2 21.53 -6.25 -10.28
C PHE A 2 21.33 -4.90 -9.56
N PHE A 3 21.79 -3.80 -10.12
CA PHE A 3 21.66 -2.48 -9.49
C PHE A 3 20.21 -2.03 -9.38
N TYR A 4 19.41 -2.23 -10.42
CA TYR A 4 18.02 -1.80 -10.43
C TYR A 4 17.10 -2.73 -9.63
N GLY A 5 17.22 -4.04 -9.81
CA GLY A 5 16.34 -5.01 -9.12
C GLY A 5 16.74 -5.25 -7.67
N PHE A 6 18.02 -5.46 -7.39
CA PHE A 6 18.49 -5.87 -6.07
C PHE A 6 18.82 -4.67 -5.16
N LEU A 7 19.73 -3.78 -5.60
CA LEU A 7 20.15 -2.66 -4.74
C LEU A 7 19.06 -1.63 -4.52
N LEU A 8 18.28 -1.26 -5.54
CA LEU A 8 17.15 -0.36 -5.40
C LEU A 8 16.05 -1.00 -4.53
N GLY A 9 15.80 -2.30 -4.69
CA GLY A 9 14.87 -3.06 -3.85
C GLY A 9 15.28 -3.03 -2.38
N LEU A 10 16.54 -3.31 -2.07
CA LEU A 10 17.06 -3.23 -0.70
C LEU A 10 16.96 -1.81 -0.12
N GLY A 11 17.37 -0.79 -0.89
CA GLY A 11 17.31 0.60 -0.44
C GLY A 11 15.87 1.08 -0.18
N GLY A 12 14.90 0.61 -0.95
CA GLY A 12 13.48 0.94 -0.79
C GLY A 12 12.82 0.31 0.44
N THR A 13 13.37 -0.79 0.98
CA THR A 13 12.75 -1.49 2.12
C THR A 13 12.69 -0.64 3.38
N GLY A 14 13.70 0.18 3.66
CA GLY A 14 13.75 1.05 4.84
C GLY A 14 12.67 2.13 4.85
N ASN A 15 12.18 2.56 3.69
CA ASN A 15 11.11 3.56 3.55
C ASN A 15 9.78 2.95 3.11
N SER A 16 9.62 1.64 3.31
CA SER A 16 8.40 0.90 2.95
C SER A 16 7.30 1.04 4.01
N PHE A 17 6.06 0.73 3.62
CA PHE A 17 4.94 0.62 4.56
C PHE A 17 5.24 -0.35 5.72
N VAL A 18 6.02 -1.40 5.46
CA VAL A 18 6.39 -2.40 6.46
C VAL A 18 7.22 -1.77 7.58
N ALA A 19 8.21 -0.94 7.23
CA ALA A 19 9.08 -0.28 8.21
C ALA A 19 8.36 0.86 8.96
N LEU A 20 7.52 1.63 8.26
CA LEU A 20 6.86 2.81 8.83
C LEU A 20 5.60 2.48 9.64
N THR A 21 4.90 1.37 9.34
CA THR A 21 3.68 0.97 10.06
C THR A 21 3.87 0.84 11.58
N PRO A 22 4.88 0.12 12.11
CA PRO A 22 5.07 0.02 13.55
C PRO A 22 5.35 1.38 14.20
N ILE A 23 6.16 2.22 13.55
CA ILE A 23 6.49 3.55 14.05
C ILE A 23 5.22 4.38 14.21
N ILE A 24 4.43 4.53 13.15
CA ILE A 24 3.18 5.31 13.16
C ILE A 24 2.15 4.71 14.11
N SER A 25 2.03 3.39 14.15
CA SER A 25 1.09 2.71 15.04
C SER A 25 1.38 2.90 16.52
N ASN A 26 2.65 3.15 16.89
CA ASN A 26 3.06 3.44 18.26
C ASN A 26 2.81 4.90 18.66
N TRP A 27 2.80 5.82 17.68
CA TRP A 27 2.52 7.23 17.95
C TRP A 27 1.02 7.55 17.99
N PHE A 28 0.22 6.86 17.16
CA PHE A 28 -1.20 7.14 16.95
C PHE A 28 -2.06 5.93 17.35
N GLU A 29 -2.52 5.89 18.62
CA GLU A 29 -3.36 4.79 19.11
C GLU A 29 -4.84 4.98 18.74
N SER A 30 -5.41 6.18 18.97
CA SER A 30 -6.84 6.44 18.79
C SER A 30 -7.26 6.69 17.35
N ARG A 31 -6.39 7.22 16.50
CA ARG A 31 -6.64 7.55 15.08
C ARG A 31 -5.65 6.86 14.15
N ARG A 32 -5.34 5.61 14.44
CA ARG A 32 -4.35 4.81 13.71
C ARG A 32 -4.71 4.67 12.23
N GLY A 33 -5.98 4.43 11.92
CA GLY A 33 -6.46 4.30 10.53
C GLY A 33 -6.22 5.58 9.72
N LEU A 34 -6.55 6.75 10.29
CA LEU A 34 -6.27 8.03 9.65
C LEU A 34 -4.77 8.27 9.46
N ALA A 35 -3.95 8.01 10.48
CA ALA A 35 -2.50 8.23 10.40
C ALA A 35 -1.84 7.35 9.33
N LEU A 36 -2.20 6.06 9.27
CA LEU A 36 -1.71 5.14 8.24
C LEU A 36 -2.22 5.49 6.85
N SER A 37 -3.43 6.03 6.73
CA SER A 37 -3.97 6.51 5.45
C SER A 37 -3.23 7.76 4.96
N ILE A 38 -2.95 8.73 5.83
CA ILE A 38 -2.14 9.92 5.49
C ILE A 38 -0.75 9.49 5.02
N MET A 39 -0.10 8.56 5.72
CA MET A 39 1.17 8.00 5.27
C MET A 39 1.07 7.38 3.87
N SER A 40 0.01 6.61 3.64
CA SER A 40 -0.21 5.93 2.37
C SER A 40 -0.48 6.88 1.21
N THR A 41 -1.10 8.05 1.45
CA THR A 41 -1.32 9.07 0.39
C THR A 41 -0.03 9.67 -0.14
N GLY A 42 1.06 9.62 0.64
CA GLY A 42 2.38 10.05 0.19
C GLY A 42 2.83 9.33 -1.09
N THR A 43 2.49 8.04 -1.23
CA THR A 43 2.79 7.28 -2.45
C THR A 43 2.03 7.82 -3.66
N SER A 44 0.73 8.10 -3.52
CA SER A 44 -0.10 8.61 -4.61
C SER A 44 0.29 10.03 -5.02
N LEU A 45 0.56 10.90 -4.05
CA LEU A 45 1.05 12.26 -4.30
C LEU A 45 2.44 12.24 -4.91
N GLY A 46 3.33 11.33 -4.45
CA GLY A 46 4.62 11.12 -5.06
C GLY A 46 4.51 10.74 -6.53
N GLN A 47 3.64 9.80 -6.87
CA GLN A 47 3.39 9.43 -8.26
C GLN A 47 2.85 10.61 -9.08
N LEU A 48 1.91 11.36 -8.54
CA LEU A 48 1.28 12.49 -9.24
C LEU A 48 2.29 13.61 -9.59
N PHE A 49 3.23 13.90 -8.69
CA PHE A 49 4.19 14.98 -8.90
C PHE A 49 5.51 14.51 -9.50
N LEU A 50 6.04 13.37 -9.05
CA LEU A 50 7.38 12.93 -9.45
C LEU A 50 7.42 12.30 -10.85
N ILE A 51 6.34 11.65 -11.29
CA ILE A 51 6.30 11.05 -12.63
C ILE A 51 6.39 12.12 -13.72
N PRO A 52 5.59 13.19 -13.71
CA PRO A 52 5.71 14.29 -14.67
C PRO A 52 7.08 14.99 -14.61
N VAL A 53 7.59 15.23 -13.39
CA VAL A 53 8.94 15.83 -13.22
C VAL A 53 10.02 14.94 -13.83
N PHE A 54 9.95 13.62 -13.60
CA PHE A 54 10.89 12.69 -14.18
C PHE A 54 10.79 12.63 -15.71
N ALA A 55 9.58 12.59 -16.25
CA ALA A 55 9.34 12.62 -17.69
C ALA A 55 9.96 13.88 -18.32
N PHE A 56 9.71 15.04 -17.75
CA PHE A 56 10.30 16.32 -18.20
C PHE A 56 11.82 16.31 -18.12
N LEU A 57 12.39 15.77 -17.02
CA LEU A 57 13.84 15.67 -16.89
C LEU A 57 14.45 14.74 -17.94
N VAL A 58 13.81 13.65 -18.30
CA VAL A 58 14.30 12.71 -19.33
C VAL A 58 14.29 13.34 -20.73
N GLU A 59 13.40 14.28 -21.00
CA GLU A 59 13.41 15.06 -22.25
C GLU A 59 14.57 16.06 -22.33
N MET A 60 14.99 16.60 -21.18
CA MET A 60 16.09 17.59 -21.12
C MET A 60 17.47 16.95 -21.04
N VAL A 61 17.58 15.81 -20.36
CA VAL A 61 18.85 15.10 -20.11
C VAL A 61 18.66 13.61 -20.37
N THR A 62 19.74 12.84 -20.33
CA THR A 62 19.60 11.38 -20.47
C THR A 62 18.86 10.79 -19.24
N TRP A 63 18.18 9.66 -19.44
CA TRP A 63 17.46 8.98 -18.36
C TRP A 63 18.39 8.61 -17.17
N ARG A 64 19.68 8.33 -17.44
CA ARG A 64 20.68 8.06 -16.40
C ARG A 64 20.96 9.28 -15.54
N THR A 65 21.12 10.45 -16.15
CA THR A 65 21.32 11.73 -15.46
C THR A 65 20.08 12.15 -14.69
N ALA A 66 18.89 11.94 -15.26
CA ALA A 66 17.62 12.20 -14.57
C ALA A 66 17.47 11.35 -13.30
N LEU A 67 17.77 10.04 -13.36
CA LEU A 67 17.79 9.16 -12.19
C LEU A 67 18.82 9.60 -11.14
N LEU A 68 19.98 10.06 -11.55
CA LEU A 68 21.02 10.56 -10.64
C LEU A 68 20.55 11.83 -9.90
N TYR A 69 19.93 12.78 -10.58
CA TYR A 69 19.39 13.99 -9.96
C TYR A 69 18.29 13.67 -8.94
N ILE A 70 17.35 12.80 -9.29
CA ILE A 70 16.29 12.37 -8.36
C ILE A 70 16.88 11.59 -7.18
N GLY A 71 17.87 10.73 -7.43
CA GLY A 71 18.56 9.99 -6.37
C GLY A 71 19.27 10.90 -5.38
N ILE A 72 19.97 11.93 -5.86
CA ILE A 72 20.62 12.94 -5.01
C ILE A 72 19.56 13.74 -4.23
N LEU A 73 18.49 14.19 -4.88
CA LEU A 73 17.40 14.92 -4.23
C LEU A 73 16.79 14.08 -3.09
N PHE A 74 16.53 12.80 -3.33
CA PHE A 74 16.01 11.90 -2.29
C PHE A 74 17.00 11.66 -1.17
N ALA A 75 18.27 11.47 -1.47
CA ALA A 75 19.30 11.33 -0.43
C ALA A 75 19.36 12.56 0.45
N LEU A 76 19.37 13.76 -0.15
CA LEU A 76 19.44 15.03 0.59
C LEU A 76 18.18 15.35 1.39
N THR A 77 17.01 14.83 1.01
CA THR A 77 15.75 15.08 1.72
C THR A 77 15.40 13.96 2.71
N ILE A 78 15.44 12.70 2.27
CA ILE A 78 14.99 11.56 3.09
C ILE A 78 15.98 11.25 4.21
N LEU A 79 17.29 11.27 3.95
CA LEU A 79 18.28 10.95 4.99
C LEU A 79 18.21 11.89 6.20
N PRO A 80 18.20 13.25 6.03
CA PRO A 80 18.04 14.14 7.18
C PRO A 80 16.70 13.96 7.88
N ILE A 81 15.60 13.82 7.15
CA ILE A 81 14.28 13.61 7.73
C ILE A 81 14.27 12.30 8.54
N SER A 82 14.79 11.21 7.99
CA SER A 82 14.85 9.92 8.70
C SER A 82 15.69 10.01 9.96
N PHE A 83 16.83 10.72 9.93
CA PHE A 83 17.74 10.82 11.05
C PHE A 83 17.23 11.74 12.16
N PHE A 84 16.66 12.90 11.81
CA PHE A 84 16.28 13.92 12.80
C PHE A 84 14.81 13.84 13.25
N VAL A 85 13.90 13.36 12.39
CA VAL A 85 12.45 13.38 12.65
C VAL A 85 11.94 12.04 13.16
N ILE A 86 12.46 10.92 12.63
CA ILE A 86 11.98 9.61 13.03
C ILE A 86 12.62 9.23 14.38
N LYS A 87 11.83 9.32 15.44
CA LYS A 87 12.24 8.91 16.80
C LYS A 87 11.42 7.70 17.24
N ASP A 88 12.10 6.65 17.69
CA ASP A 88 11.46 5.52 18.34
C ASP A 88 10.93 5.90 19.73
N ARG A 89 9.65 5.69 19.97
CA ARG A 89 9.01 5.89 21.28
C ARG A 89 9.25 4.72 22.24
N PHE A 90 9.93 3.68 21.79
CA PHE A 90 10.10 2.44 22.58
C PHE A 90 10.97 2.59 23.83
N SER A 91 11.71 3.68 24.00
CA SER A 91 12.78 3.71 25.01
C SER A 91 12.34 4.08 26.43
N ASN A 92 11.16 4.66 26.67
CA ASN A 92 10.90 5.28 27.97
C ASN A 92 9.70 4.74 28.79
N ASN A 93 8.87 3.84 28.30
CA ASN A 93 7.68 3.41 29.05
C ASN A 93 7.76 2.01 29.68
N SER A 94 8.92 1.37 29.67
CA SER A 94 9.07 0.01 30.26
C SER A 94 9.36 0.01 31.76
N GLN A 95 9.45 1.17 32.43
CA GLN A 95 9.94 1.23 33.83
C GLN A 95 9.23 2.24 34.73
N ASP A 96 7.99 2.61 34.50
CA ASP A 96 7.24 3.29 35.54
C ASP A 96 6.22 2.34 36.16
N PRO A 97 6.53 1.74 37.34
CA PRO A 97 5.62 0.82 38.03
C PRO A 97 4.37 1.52 38.58
N ASN A 98 4.28 2.86 38.48
CA ASN A 98 3.22 3.66 39.09
C ASN A 98 2.26 4.32 38.13
N ASP A 99 2.37 4.10 36.82
CA ASP A 99 1.40 4.65 35.86
C ASP A 99 0.06 3.90 35.91
N LYS A 100 -0.86 4.40 36.76
CA LYS A 100 -2.24 3.92 36.91
C LYS A 100 -3.12 4.12 35.68
N ASN A 101 -2.60 4.64 34.57
CA ASN A 101 -3.33 4.81 33.29
C ASN A 101 -3.26 3.58 32.37
N THR A 102 -2.53 2.53 32.78
CA THR A 102 -2.42 1.28 32.00
C THR A 102 -3.73 0.46 31.93
N ASP A 103 -4.72 0.78 32.77
CA ASP A 103 -5.97 0.00 32.85
C ASP A 103 -7.02 0.33 31.78
N LYS A 104 -6.79 1.35 30.94
CA LYS A 104 -7.73 1.74 29.85
C LYS A 104 -7.33 1.27 28.45
N ILE A 105 -6.22 0.57 28.30
CA ILE A 105 -5.91 -0.10 27.05
C ILE A 105 -6.85 -1.31 26.98
N GLN A 106 -7.86 -1.24 26.09
CA GLN A 106 -8.70 -2.41 25.79
C GLN A 106 -7.76 -3.60 25.52
N LYS A 107 -7.75 -4.55 26.45
CA LYS A 107 -7.00 -5.80 26.33
C LYS A 107 -7.48 -6.49 25.07
N ILE A 108 -6.72 -6.35 23.99
CA ILE A 108 -6.92 -7.15 22.79
C ILE A 108 -6.79 -8.62 23.23
N PRO A 109 -7.71 -9.51 22.87
CA PRO A 109 -7.77 -10.88 23.43
C PRO A 109 -6.66 -11.82 23.00
N PHE A 110 -5.58 -11.30 22.38
CA PHE A 110 -4.41 -12.08 22.02
C PHE A 110 -3.24 -11.73 22.94
N PRO A 111 -2.58 -12.72 23.57
CA PRO A 111 -1.43 -12.46 24.42
C PRO A 111 -0.29 -11.85 23.57
N TYR A 112 0.19 -10.68 23.99
CA TYR A 112 1.24 -9.90 23.34
C TYR A 112 2.60 -10.61 23.18
N ASP A 113 2.76 -11.80 23.74
CA ASP A 113 4.01 -12.56 23.78
C ASP A 113 4.02 -13.84 22.94
N ILE A 114 3.08 -13.99 21.99
CA ILE A 114 3.11 -15.14 21.08
C ILE A 114 4.27 -14.94 20.09
N PRO A 115 5.17 -15.92 19.92
CA PRO A 115 6.18 -15.87 18.88
C PRO A 115 5.56 -15.68 17.50
N TRP A 116 6.17 -14.84 16.65
CA TRP A 116 5.65 -14.56 15.31
C TRP A 116 5.40 -15.83 14.47
N VAL A 117 6.20 -16.88 14.70
CA VAL A 117 6.06 -18.20 14.03
C VAL A 117 4.70 -18.84 14.31
N GLU A 118 4.21 -18.77 15.54
CA GLU A 118 2.88 -19.29 15.90
C GLU A 118 1.75 -18.48 15.25
N CYS A 119 1.97 -17.19 15.03
CA CYS A 119 1.00 -16.33 14.37
C CYS A 119 0.72 -16.76 12.93
N LEU A 120 1.70 -17.37 12.23
CA LEU A 120 1.56 -17.82 10.85
C LEU A 120 0.46 -18.86 10.65
N HIS A 121 0.20 -19.69 11.65
CA HIS A 121 -0.82 -20.75 11.63
C HIS A 121 -2.19 -20.25 12.07
N LYS A 122 -2.32 -19.00 12.51
CA LYS A 122 -3.61 -18.45 12.95
C LYS A 122 -4.46 -18.02 11.76
N LYS A 123 -5.76 -18.31 11.83
CA LYS A 123 -6.73 -17.94 10.79
C LYS A 123 -6.65 -16.46 10.36
N PRO A 124 -6.52 -15.47 11.28
CA PRO A 124 -6.39 -14.07 10.86
C PRO A 124 -5.19 -13.80 9.97
N PHE A 125 -4.03 -14.41 10.22
CA PHE A 125 -2.85 -14.26 9.38
C PHE A 125 -3.08 -14.81 7.98
N ILE A 126 -3.58 -16.04 7.88
CA ILE A 126 -3.84 -16.71 6.59
C ILE A 126 -4.85 -15.89 5.77
N LEU A 127 -5.92 -15.40 6.39
CA LEU A 127 -6.93 -14.57 5.71
C LEU A 127 -6.36 -13.22 5.23
N LEU A 128 -5.54 -12.55 6.06
CA LEU A 128 -4.89 -11.31 5.67
C LEU A 128 -3.88 -11.53 4.53
N ALA A 129 -3.06 -12.57 4.63
CA ALA A 129 -2.10 -12.93 3.59
C ALA A 129 -2.80 -13.28 2.26
N SER A 130 -3.87 -14.07 2.31
CA SER A 130 -4.66 -14.44 1.11
C SER A 130 -5.36 -13.22 0.50
N SER A 131 -5.95 -12.36 1.31
CA SER A 131 -6.59 -11.13 0.81
C SER A 131 -5.57 -10.19 0.17
N PHE A 132 -4.40 -10.07 0.77
CA PHE A 132 -3.35 -9.21 0.25
C PHE A 132 -2.66 -9.79 -0.99
N PHE A 133 -2.56 -11.12 -1.11
CA PHE A 133 -2.20 -11.81 -2.35
C PHE A 133 -3.16 -11.43 -3.49
N THR A 134 -4.47 -11.48 -3.25
CA THR A 134 -5.49 -11.06 -4.22
C THR A 134 -5.36 -9.59 -4.56
N CYS A 135 -4.98 -8.73 -3.59
CA CYS A 135 -4.67 -7.34 -3.84
C CYS A 135 -3.53 -7.20 -4.86
N GLY A 136 -2.39 -7.86 -4.61
CA GLY A 136 -1.24 -7.85 -5.51
C GLY A 136 -1.58 -8.33 -6.91
N PHE A 137 -2.32 -9.43 -6.99
CA PHE A 137 -2.79 -9.98 -8.26
C PHE A 137 -3.62 -8.95 -9.06
N THR A 138 -4.66 -8.39 -8.45
CA THR A 138 -5.60 -7.47 -9.12
C THR A 138 -4.98 -6.13 -9.47
N VAL A 139 -4.10 -5.59 -8.62
CA VAL A 139 -3.38 -4.34 -8.90
C VAL A 139 -2.46 -4.50 -10.10
N THR A 140 -1.75 -5.63 -10.20
CA THR A 140 -0.80 -5.86 -11.28
C THR A 140 -1.48 -6.08 -12.63
N VAL A 141 -2.66 -6.72 -12.67
CA VAL A 141 -3.48 -6.79 -13.91
C VAL A 141 -3.66 -5.39 -14.50
N ILE A 142 -4.05 -4.44 -13.68
CA ILE A 142 -4.31 -3.07 -14.16
C ILE A 142 -3.01 -2.31 -14.47
N THR A 143 -1.98 -2.43 -13.64
CA THR A 143 -0.75 -1.65 -13.87
C THR A 143 0.04 -2.10 -15.09
N VAL A 144 0.04 -3.38 -15.39
CA VAL A 144 0.87 -3.96 -16.44
C VAL A 144 0.07 -4.18 -17.73
N HIS A 145 -1.16 -4.67 -17.60
CA HIS A 145 -1.92 -5.18 -18.75
C HIS A 145 -3.05 -4.25 -19.21
N TRP A 146 -3.34 -3.15 -18.49
CA TRP A 146 -4.48 -2.28 -18.83
C TRP A 146 -4.39 -1.65 -20.22
N ILE A 147 -3.26 -1.01 -20.53
CA ILE A 147 -3.09 -0.34 -21.81
C ILE A 147 -3.05 -1.33 -22.98
N PRO A 148 -2.23 -2.43 -22.92
CA PRO A 148 -2.28 -3.48 -23.94
C PRO A 148 -3.69 -4.03 -24.16
N PHE A 149 -4.38 -4.39 -23.11
CA PHE A 149 -5.72 -4.93 -23.19
C PHE A 149 -6.74 -3.96 -23.81
N ALA A 150 -6.65 -2.68 -23.49
CA ALA A 150 -7.49 -1.65 -24.11
C ALA A 150 -7.19 -1.49 -25.60
N THR A 151 -5.91 -1.56 -26.00
CA THR A 151 -5.52 -1.47 -27.42
C THR A 151 -5.95 -2.69 -28.22
N ASP A 152 -5.94 -3.88 -27.63
CA ASP A 152 -6.45 -5.11 -28.25
C ASP A 152 -7.96 -5.05 -28.51
N LEU A 153 -8.69 -4.25 -27.71
CA LEU A 153 -10.10 -3.93 -27.93
C LEU A 153 -10.32 -2.73 -28.85
N ASN A 154 -9.30 -2.28 -29.60
CA ASN A 154 -9.29 -1.13 -30.48
C ASN A 154 -9.58 0.23 -29.84
N PHE A 155 -9.35 0.36 -28.53
CA PHE A 155 -9.33 1.66 -27.87
C PHE A 155 -7.98 2.38 -28.05
N SER A 156 -8.01 3.69 -28.07
CA SER A 156 -6.77 4.48 -28.11
C SER A 156 -5.92 4.27 -26.86
N ALA A 157 -4.63 4.01 -27.04
CA ALA A 157 -3.67 3.91 -25.94
C ALA A 157 -3.65 5.17 -25.07
N THR A 158 -3.83 6.35 -25.70
CA THR A 158 -3.90 7.63 -24.98
C THR A 158 -5.14 7.70 -24.09
N THR A 159 -6.30 7.28 -24.58
CA THR A 159 -7.55 7.25 -23.78
C THR A 159 -7.41 6.29 -22.60
N ALA A 160 -6.87 5.10 -22.84
CA ALA A 160 -6.62 4.12 -21.78
C ALA A 160 -5.64 4.63 -20.72
N ALA A 161 -4.57 5.31 -21.14
CA ALA A 161 -3.58 5.91 -20.24
C ALA A 161 -4.19 7.06 -19.42
N LEU A 162 -5.01 7.90 -20.03
CA LEU A 162 -5.72 8.98 -19.33
C LEU A 162 -6.71 8.44 -18.29
N ALA A 163 -7.50 7.44 -18.64
CA ALA A 163 -8.42 6.79 -17.71
C ALA A 163 -7.68 6.20 -16.50
N PHE A 164 -6.54 5.56 -16.74
CA PHE A 164 -5.67 5.02 -15.70
C PHE A 164 -5.07 6.14 -14.81
N ALA A 165 -4.60 7.23 -15.40
CA ALA A 165 -4.02 8.36 -14.67
C ALA A 165 -5.05 9.04 -13.76
N VAL A 166 -6.29 9.26 -14.24
CA VAL A 166 -7.38 9.82 -13.43
C VAL A 166 -7.73 8.86 -12.28
N GLY A 167 -7.78 7.54 -12.53
CA GLY A 167 -7.93 6.52 -11.49
C GLY A 167 -6.82 6.62 -10.43
N GLY A 168 -5.57 6.81 -10.84
CA GLY A 168 -4.43 7.03 -9.94
C GLY A 168 -4.61 8.27 -9.05
N GLY A 169 -5.15 9.37 -9.58
CA GLY A 169 -5.49 10.57 -8.80
C GLY A 169 -6.56 10.30 -7.74
N LEU A 170 -7.60 9.54 -8.08
CA LEU A 170 -8.68 9.15 -7.16
C LEU A 170 -8.20 8.26 -6.00
N ASN A 171 -7.09 7.59 -6.15
CA ASN A 171 -6.49 6.77 -5.10
C ASN A 171 -6.18 7.57 -3.82
N THR A 172 -5.74 8.82 -3.96
CA THR A 172 -5.55 9.72 -2.80
C THR A 172 -6.86 9.92 -2.04
N ILE A 173 -7.94 10.19 -2.76
CA ILE A 173 -9.27 10.42 -2.17
C ILE A 173 -9.77 9.15 -1.49
N GLY A 174 -9.72 8.01 -2.17
CA GLY A 174 -10.15 6.73 -1.61
C GLY A 174 -9.39 6.35 -0.33
N THR A 175 -8.08 6.54 -0.33
CA THR A 175 -7.24 6.24 0.84
C THR A 175 -7.54 7.16 2.02
N LEU A 176 -7.75 8.46 1.79
CA LEU A 176 -8.11 9.43 2.84
C LEU A 176 -9.50 9.18 3.43
N ILE A 177 -10.47 8.71 2.63
CA ILE A 177 -11.81 8.36 3.10
C ILE A 177 -11.78 7.11 3.98
N VAL A 178 -11.03 6.09 3.55
CA VAL A 178 -10.99 4.78 4.22
C VAL A 178 -10.39 4.85 5.62
N GLY A 179 -9.42 5.74 5.86
CA GLY A 179 -8.79 5.89 7.17
C GLY A 179 -9.79 6.22 8.29
N PRO A 180 -10.42 7.39 8.26
CA PRO A 180 -11.45 7.76 9.25
C PRO A 180 -12.64 6.81 9.29
N LEU A 181 -13.03 6.24 8.14
CA LEU A 181 -14.09 5.25 8.07
C LEU A 181 -13.73 3.99 8.85
N SER A 182 -12.47 3.55 8.76
CA SER A 182 -11.97 2.39 9.50
C SER A 182 -11.90 2.62 11.00
N ASP A 183 -11.63 3.84 11.43
CA ASP A 183 -11.60 4.20 12.85
C ASP A 183 -13.01 4.24 13.46
N LYS A 184 -14.06 4.49 12.64
CA LYS A 184 -15.47 4.53 13.09
C LYS A 184 -16.17 3.18 13.00
N LEU A 185 -16.03 2.46 11.89
CA LEU A 185 -16.75 1.22 11.59
C LEU A 185 -15.96 -0.05 11.95
N GLY A 186 -14.73 0.11 12.44
CA GLY A 186 -13.78 -0.99 12.51
C GLY A 186 -13.19 -1.34 11.13
N ARG A 187 -12.06 -2.00 11.10
CA ARG A 187 -11.23 -2.15 9.89
C ARG A 187 -11.70 -3.23 8.93
N LYS A 188 -12.45 -4.23 9.43
CA LYS A 188 -12.92 -5.36 8.60
C LYS A 188 -13.94 -4.92 7.55
N VAL A 189 -14.91 -4.08 7.94
CA VAL A 189 -15.99 -3.64 7.06
C VAL A 189 -15.43 -2.82 5.88
N PRO A 190 -14.64 -1.74 6.10
CA PRO A 190 -14.05 -1.00 5.00
C PRO A 190 -13.15 -1.85 4.10
N LEU A 191 -12.37 -2.79 4.65
CA LEU A 191 -11.55 -3.69 3.85
C LEU A 191 -12.39 -4.56 2.92
N SER A 192 -13.50 -5.12 3.44
CA SER A 192 -14.43 -5.92 2.63
C SER A 192 -15.10 -5.07 1.54
N MET A 193 -15.49 -3.83 1.85
CA MET A 193 -16.08 -2.89 0.88
C MET A 193 -15.10 -2.54 -0.23
N VAL A 194 -13.84 -2.31 0.10
CA VAL A 194 -12.76 -2.03 -0.87
C VAL A 194 -12.60 -3.20 -1.85
N TYR A 195 -12.55 -4.45 -1.36
CA TYR A 195 -12.45 -5.61 -2.24
C TYR A 195 -13.72 -5.84 -3.07
N ALA A 196 -14.90 -5.65 -2.49
CA ALA A 196 -16.17 -5.78 -3.21
C ALA A 196 -16.28 -4.75 -4.34
N LEU A 197 -15.94 -3.48 -4.06
CA LEU A 197 -15.95 -2.42 -5.06
C LEU A 197 -14.92 -2.67 -6.19
N ARG A 198 -13.73 -3.16 -5.84
CA ARG A 198 -12.72 -3.57 -6.83
C ARG A 198 -13.19 -4.70 -7.71
N SER A 199 -13.81 -5.73 -7.13
CA SER A 199 -14.37 -6.85 -7.87
C SER A 199 -15.47 -6.38 -8.84
N LEU A 200 -16.31 -5.44 -8.41
CA LEU A 200 -17.33 -4.84 -9.29
C LEU A 200 -16.70 -4.15 -10.49
N GLY A 201 -15.60 -3.40 -10.30
CA GLY A 201 -14.87 -2.75 -11.41
C GLY A 201 -14.40 -3.76 -12.46
N PHE A 202 -13.81 -4.88 -12.04
CA PHE A 202 -13.40 -5.94 -12.97
C PHE A 202 -14.58 -6.62 -13.65
N ILE A 203 -15.64 -6.96 -12.91
CA ILE A 203 -16.84 -7.60 -13.47
C ILE A 203 -17.47 -6.73 -14.54
N LEU A 204 -17.64 -5.43 -14.27
CA LEU A 204 -18.21 -4.48 -15.23
C LEU A 204 -17.39 -4.43 -16.52
N PHE A 205 -16.05 -4.42 -16.42
CA PHE A 205 -15.18 -4.38 -17.60
C PHE A 205 -15.19 -5.67 -18.41
N VAL A 206 -15.26 -6.82 -17.75
CA VAL A 206 -15.35 -8.11 -18.44
C VAL A 206 -16.69 -8.27 -19.19
N LEU A 207 -17.79 -7.81 -18.56
CA LEU A 207 -19.13 -7.93 -19.13
C LEU A 207 -19.41 -6.92 -20.24
N TYR A 208 -18.93 -5.69 -20.08
CA TYR A 208 -19.25 -4.56 -20.97
C TYR A 208 -17.95 -3.92 -21.49
N LYS A 209 -17.41 -4.44 -22.58
CA LYS A 209 -16.16 -3.95 -23.21
C LYS A 209 -16.42 -2.70 -24.06
N ASN A 210 -16.80 -1.59 -23.42
CA ASN A 210 -17.14 -0.35 -24.07
C ASN A 210 -16.39 0.85 -23.45
N GLU A 211 -16.53 2.04 -24.05
CA GLU A 211 -15.83 3.24 -23.59
C GLU A 211 -16.21 3.65 -22.16
N TYR A 212 -17.46 3.47 -21.75
CA TYR A 212 -17.90 3.80 -20.39
C TYR A 212 -17.18 2.93 -19.34
N THR A 213 -17.05 1.65 -19.59
CA THR A 213 -16.34 0.74 -18.69
C THR A 213 -14.83 0.91 -18.77
N LEU A 214 -14.28 1.34 -19.91
CA LEU A 214 -12.89 1.74 -20.04
C LEU A 214 -12.54 2.89 -19.06
N TRP A 215 -13.45 3.83 -18.84
CA TRP A 215 -13.27 4.89 -17.83
C TRP A 215 -13.65 4.43 -16.42
N ALA A 216 -14.80 3.79 -16.24
CA ALA A 216 -15.34 3.41 -14.94
C ALA A 216 -14.41 2.45 -14.18
N THR A 217 -13.77 1.50 -14.87
CA THR A 217 -12.92 0.48 -14.22
C THR A 217 -11.70 1.08 -13.53
N PRO A 218 -10.83 1.88 -14.19
CA PRO A 218 -9.71 2.52 -13.50
C PRO A 218 -10.14 3.51 -12.42
N LEU A 219 -11.29 4.18 -12.56
CA LEU A 219 -11.81 5.07 -11.54
C LEU A 219 -12.20 4.31 -10.27
N ILE A 220 -12.94 3.21 -10.42
CA ILE A 220 -13.35 2.35 -9.30
C ILE A 220 -12.12 1.70 -8.64
N ILE A 221 -11.22 1.14 -9.45
CA ILE A 221 -10.02 0.50 -8.94
C ILE A 221 -9.10 1.54 -8.29
N GLY A 222 -8.97 2.72 -8.87
CA GLY A 222 -8.21 3.82 -8.30
C GLY A 222 -8.64 4.15 -6.88
N LEU A 223 -9.94 4.36 -6.64
CA LEU A 223 -10.48 4.61 -5.30
C LEU A 223 -10.11 3.51 -4.28
N THR A 224 -9.85 2.30 -4.73
CA THR A 224 -9.59 1.13 -3.88
C THR A 224 -8.13 0.69 -3.86
N TRP A 225 -7.26 1.33 -4.64
CA TRP A 225 -5.90 0.84 -4.95
C TRP A 225 -5.03 0.67 -3.70
N ILE A 226 -4.62 1.77 -3.08
CA ILE A 226 -3.75 1.76 -1.89
C ILE A 226 -4.58 1.64 -0.60
N ALA A 227 -5.89 1.86 -0.64
CA ALA A 227 -6.78 1.80 0.52
C ALA A 227 -6.69 0.47 1.31
N THR A 228 -6.31 -0.62 0.66
CA THR A 228 -6.08 -1.92 1.32
C THR A 228 -4.84 -1.92 2.23
N VAL A 229 -3.83 -1.11 1.94
CA VAL A 229 -2.55 -1.10 2.69
C VAL A 229 -2.75 -0.64 4.14
N PRO A 230 -3.29 0.57 4.42
CA PRO A 230 -3.50 1.03 5.79
C PRO A 230 -4.48 0.14 6.57
N LEU A 231 -5.49 -0.42 5.90
CA LEU A 231 -6.44 -1.32 6.54
C LEU A 231 -5.79 -2.65 6.95
N THR A 232 -5.02 -3.26 6.05
CA THR A 232 -4.34 -4.53 6.32
C THR A 232 -3.25 -4.36 7.38
N SER A 233 -2.46 -3.29 7.30
CA SER A 233 -1.44 -3.00 8.30
C SER A 233 -2.04 -2.74 9.69
N ALA A 234 -3.14 -1.98 9.76
CA ALA A 234 -3.85 -1.73 11.00
C ALA A 234 -4.48 -3.00 11.59
N LEU A 235 -5.08 -3.88 10.76
CA LEU A 235 -5.59 -5.17 11.20
C LEU A 235 -4.47 -6.09 11.71
N THR A 236 -3.30 -6.03 11.09
CA THR A 236 -2.13 -6.81 11.56
C THR A 236 -1.74 -6.38 12.97
N VAL A 237 -1.74 -5.07 13.24
CA VAL A 237 -1.49 -4.55 14.60
C VAL A 237 -2.58 -4.97 15.57
N ASP A 238 -3.85 -4.90 15.15
CA ASP A 238 -4.99 -5.25 16.02
C ASP A 238 -5.00 -6.73 16.41
N PHE A 239 -4.62 -7.62 15.50
CA PHE A 239 -4.63 -9.05 15.76
C PHE A 239 -3.37 -9.56 16.46
N PHE A 240 -2.22 -8.96 16.21
CA PHE A 240 -0.92 -9.53 16.62
C PHE A 240 -0.06 -8.58 17.45
N GLY A 241 -0.55 -7.38 17.72
CA GLY A 241 0.19 -6.36 18.47
C GLY A 241 1.31 -5.67 17.68
N SER A 242 1.84 -4.60 18.25
CA SER A 242 2.89 -3.79 17.60
C SER A 242 4.26 -4.47 17.58
N LYS A 243 4.54 -5.39 18.52
CA LYS A 243 5.83 -6.09 18.64
C LYS A 243 6.15 -6.95 17.40
N ASN A 244 5.16 -7.65 16.87
CA ASN A 244 5.32 -8.59 15.74
C ASN A 244 4.90 -7.98 14.39
N VAL A 245 4.38 -6.76 14.37
CA VAL A 245 3.75 -6.19 13.16
C VAL A 245 4.73 -6.07 12.00
N ALA A 246 5.97 -5.69 12.24
CA ALA A 246 6.95 -5.54 11.16
C ALA A 246 7.20 -6.86 10.42
N ILE A 247 7.38 -7.96 11.14
CA ILE A 247 7.62 -9.28 10.55
C ILE A 247 6.35 -9.80 9.87
N LEU A 248 5.21 -9.77 10.57
CA LEU A 248 3.97 -10.34 10.05
C LEU A 248 3.42 -9.54 8.86
N PHE A 249 3.46 -8.20 8.93
CA PHE A 249 3.07 -7.38 7.80
C PHE A 249 4.05 -7.48 6.64
N GLY A 250 5.34 -7.69 6.92
CA GLY A 250 6.34 -8.02 5.91
C GLY A 250 6.01 -9.30 5.14
N LEU A 251 5.62 -10.37 5.85
CA LEU A 251 5.21 -11.64 5.24
C LEU A 251 3.88 -11.52 4.47
N ILE A 252 2.94 -10.74 4.98
CA ILE A 252 1.69 -10.40 4.27
C ILE A 252 2.03 -9.63 2.98
N THR A 253 2.97 -8.70 3.03
CA THR A 253 3.43 -7.96 1.83
C THR A 253 4.17 -8.87 0.86
N LEU A 254 4.93 -9.85 1.34
CA LEU A 254 5.53 -10.87 0.48
C LEU A 254 4.46 -11.65 -0.30
N SER A 255 3.35 -12.03 0.36
CA SER A 255 2.23 -12.69 -0.34
C SER A 255 1.62 -11.80 -1.44
N HIS A 256 1.52 -10.49 -1.21
CA HIS A 256 1.11 -9.52 -2.23
C HIS A 256 2.05 -9.53 -3.44
N GLN A 257 3.36 -9.54 -3.21
CA GLN A 257 4.34 -9.57 -4.31
C GLN A 257 4.31 -10.89 -5.08
N LEU A 258 4.04 -12.02 -4.41
CA LEU A 258 3.83 -13.30 -5.10
C LEU A 258 2.57 -13.26 -5.97
N GLY A 259 1.48 -12.66 -5.49
CA GLY A 259 0.27 -12.43 -6.28
C GLY A 259 0.53 -11.52 -7.49
N ALA A 260 1.29 -10.46 -7.30
CA ALA A 260 1.69 -9.53 -8.35
C ALA A 260 2.53 -10.21 -9.43
N GLY A 261 3.55 -10.98 -9.03
CA GLY A 261 4.42 -11.71 -9.96
C GLY A 261 3.64 -12.77 -10.76
N LEU A 262 2.76 -13.52 -10.09
CA LEU A 262 1.90 -14.50 -10.75
C LEU A 262 0.96 -13.83 -11.76
N SER A 263 0.35 -12.71 -11.41
CA SER A 263 -0.53 -11.94 -12.28
C SER A 263 0.19 -11.41 -13.51
N ALA A 264 1.37 -10.80 -13.32
CA ALA A 264 2.17 -10.27 -14.43
C ALA A 264 2.53 -11.36 -15.45
N TRP A 265 2.87 -12.56 -14.95
CA TRP A 265 3.21 -13.69 -15.81
C TRP A 265 1.97 -14.30 -16.48
N LEU A 266 0.93 -14.61 -15.70
CA LEU A 266 -0.27 -15.32 -16.19
C LEU A 266 -1.02 -14.48 -17.22
N CYS A 267 -1.28 -13.21 -16.95
CA CYS A 267 -2.01 -12.33 -17.87
C CYS A 267 -1.18 -11.92 -19.11
N GLY A 268 0.13 -12.03 -19.05
CA GLY A 268 0.98 -11.82 -20.23
C GLY A 268 1.09 -13.04 -21.13
N TYR A 269 0.67 -14.22 -20.64
CA TYR A 269 0.66 -15.47 -21.40
C TYR A 269 -0.68 -15.72 -22.13
N ILE A 270 -1.77 -15.19 -21.60
CA ILE A 270 -3.12 -15.28 -22.18
C ILE A 270 -3.33 -14.17 -23.21
#